data_a6247f0ee84533a9f064677c49950870
#
_entry.id   a6247f0ee84533a9f064677c49950870
#
_cell.length_a   1.000
_cell.length_b   1.000
_cell.length_c   1.000
_cell.angle_alpha   90.00
_cell.angle_beta   90.00
_cell.angle_gamma   90.00
#
_symmetry.space_group_name_H-M   'P 1'
#
loop_
_entity.id
_entity.type
_entity.pdbx_description
1 polymer ?
#
loop_
_entity_poly.entity_id
_entity_poly.type
_entity_poly.pdbx_seq_one_letter_code
_entity_poly.pdbx_strand_id
1 'polypeptide(L)'
;MINESSPLLDESRRKRFHSKVAQLLYLGKRIRMDILTAVAFLTTRETKATEEDDGKLLRVLKYLRGTPDIGLVLDGREGIALEVFADASHAVHDDAKGHNGAIARIGKASVYASSTKQKVMSRSSFEDELNSLHEIIPQVMGTRRFMLAQGYSVGAIKV
;
A
#
# COMPACT_ATOMS: atom_id res chain seq x y z
N MET A 1 9.42 14.87 2.64
CA MET A 1 10.72 15.37 2.15
C MET A 1 11.81 14.44 2.62
N ILE A 2 12.75 14.11 1.75
CA ILE A 2 13.93 13.34 2.06
C ILE A 2 15.02 14.32 2.46
N ASN A 3 15.63 14.12 3.62
CA ASN A 3 16.76 14.94 4.05
C ASN A 3 18.05 14.30 3.51
N GLU A 4 18.60 14.84 2.44
CA GLU A 4 19.82 14.35 1.79
C GLU A 4 21.07 14.47 2.69
N SER A 5 21.03 15.31 3.72
CA SER A 5 22.14 15.49 4.67
C SER A 5 22.17 14.45 5.80
N SER A 6 21.16 13.57 5.91
CA SER A 6 21.10 12.55 6.95
C SER A 6 22.11 11.43 6.67
N PRO A 7 22.93 11.03 7.67
CA PRO A 7 23.92 9.97 7.50
C PRO A 7 23.30 8.65 7.07
N LEU A 8 24.00 7.91 6.21
CA LEU A 8 23.61 6.54 5.85
C LEU A 8 23.77 5.59 7.04
N LEU A 9 22.87 4.63 7.12
CA LEU A 9 23.00 3.55 8.09
C LEU A 9 24.22 2.67 7.76
N ASP A 10 24.92 2.22 8.80
CA ASP A 10 25.92 1.16 8.66
C ASP A 10 25.28 -0.16 8.15
N GLU A 11 26.10 -1.09 7.69
CA GLU A 11 25.61 -2.32 7.08
C GLU A 11 24.74 -3.16 8.02
N SER A 12 25.08 -3.24 9.30
CA SER A 12 24.33 -4.00 10.30
C SER A 12 22.95 -3.38 10.55
N ARG A 13 22.89 -2.05 10.73
CA ARG A 13 21.64 -1.32 10.89
C ARG A 13 20.77 -1.38 9.62
N ARG A 14 21.39 -1.28 8.44
CA ARG A 14 20.69 -1.39 7.15
C ARG A 14 20.05 -2.77 6.97
N LYS A 15 20.75 -3.87 7.31
CA LYS A 15 20.16 -5.23 7.29
C LYS A 15 18.97 -5.36 8.24
N ARG A 16 19.07 -4.79 9.44
CA ARG A 16 17.94 -4.76 10.40
C ARG A 16 16.78 -3.92 9.87
N PHE A 17 17.04 -2.73 9.31
CA PHE A 17 16.05 -1.88 8.69
C PHE A 17 15.29 -2.63 7.61
N HIS A 18 15.98 -3.22 6.63
CA HIS A 18 15.38 -4.03 5.56
C HIS A 18 14.51 -5.16 6.12
N SER A 19 15.01 -5.93 7.06
CA SER A 19 14.26 -7.03 7.69
C SER A 19 12.98 -6.54 8.37
N LYS A 20 13.02 -5.40 9.07
CA LYS A 20 11.85 -4.82 9.75
C LYS A 20 10.84 -4.25 8.75
N VAL A 21 11.30 -3.55 7.72
CA VAL A 21 10.44 -3.02 6.66
C VAL A 21 9.72 -4.15 5.93
N ALA A 22 10.41 -5.25 5.61
CA ALA A 22 9.79 -6.43 5.00
C ALA A 22 8.71 -7.07 5.88
N GLN A 23 8.96 -7.19 7.20
CA GLN A 23 7.97 -7.69 8.17
C GLN A 23 6.75 -6.76 8.23
N LEU A 24 6.96 -5.44 8.25
CA LEU A 24 5.88 -4.45 8.27
C LEU A 24 5.09 -4.43 6.96
N LEU A 25 5.76 -4.63 5.81
CA LEU A 25 5.08 -4.75 4.53
C LEU A 25 4.15 -5.97 4.50
N TYR A 26 4.61 -7.11 5.03
CA TYR A 26 3.76 -8.29 5.16
C TYR A 26 2.54 -8.00 6.05
N LEU A 27 2.75 -7.38 7.22
CA LEU A 27 1.68 -7.01 8.13
C LEU A 27 0.70 -6.01 7.49
N GLY A 28 1.21 -4.98 6.82
CA GLY A 28 0.42 -3.96 6.13
C GLY A 28 -0.47 -4.54 5.03
N LYS A 29 0.06 -5.49 4.27
CA LYS A 29 -0.72 -6.16 3.20
C LYS A 29 -1.76 -7.16 3.69
N ARG A 30 -1.70 -7.59 4.95
CA ARG A 30 -2.57 -8.66 5.48
C ARG A 30 -3.64 -8.15 6.44
N ILE A 31 -3.27 -7.26 7.34
CA ILE A 31 -4.14 -6.86 8.46
C ILE A 31 -4.13 -5.36 8.68
N ARG A 32 -2.96 -4.74 8.67
CA ARG A 32 -2.75 -3.34 9.04
C ARG A 32 -2.53 -2.47 7.79
N MET A 33 -3.57 -2.36 6.96
CA MET A 33 -3.51 -1.57 5.73
C MET A 33 -3.27 -0.08 5.98
N ASP A 34 -3.58 0.40 7.18
CA ASP A 34 -3.36 1.75 7.67
C ASP A 34 -1.88 2.19 7.66
N ILE A 35 -0.94 1.25 7.81
CA ILE A 35 0.50 1.55 7.74
C ILE A 35 1.09 1.42 6.32
N LEU A 36 0.31 0.95 5.35
CA LEU A 36 0.85 0.49 4.06
C LEU A 36 1.58 1.61 3.30
N THR A 37 1.04 2.84 3.29
CA THR A 37 1.68 3.99 2.63
C THR A 37 3.03 4.34 3.25
N ALA A 38 3.11 4.38 4.58
CA ALA A 38 4.37 4.66 5.28
C ALA A 38 5.42 3.57 5.02
N VAL A 39 5.00 2.31 5.03
CA VAL A 39 5.89 1.17 4.79
C VAL A 39 6.32 1.12 3.32
N ALA A 40 5.42 1.39 2.36
CA ALA A 40 5.75 1.46 0.94
C ALA A 40 6.83 2.53 0.67
N PHE A 41 6.73 3.70 1.32
CA PHE A 41 7.81 4.70 1.27
C PHE A 41 9.15 4.11 1.78
N LEU A 42 9.15 3.45 2.94
CA LEU A 42 10.37 2.88 3.52
C LEU A 42 10.99 1.78 2.64
N THR A 43 10.20 1.03 1.88
CA THR A 43 10.75 0.04 0.94
C THR A 43 11.57 0.70 -0.18
N THR A 44 11.24 1.93 -0.58
CA THR A 44 12.01 2.66 -1.60
C THR A 44 13.39 3.10 -1.07
N ARG A 45 13.60 3.05 0.25
CA ARG A 45 14.81 3.52 0.93
C ARG A 45 15.80 2.42 1.29
N GLU A 46 15.45 1.14 1.13
CA GLU A 46 16.21 0.00 1.64
C GLU A 46 17.69 -0.03 1.25
N THR A 47 18.02 0.38 0.03
CA THR A 47 19.40 0.38 -0.47
C THR A 47 20.22 1.57 0.04
N LYS A 48 19.58 2.68 0.39
CA LYS A 48 20.19 3.96 0.79
C LYS A 48 19.54 4.51 2.07
N ALA A 49 19.17 3.62 3.00
CA ALA A 49 18.52 4.01 4.23
C ALA A 49 19.42 4.90 5.09
N THR A 50 18.84 5.99 5.60
CA THR A 50 19.49 6.98 6.45
C THR A 50 19.03 6.86 7.90
N GLU A 51 19.67 7.59 8.80
CA GLU A 51 19.21 7.69 10.20
C GLU A 51 17.80 8.29 10.33
N GLU A 52 17.45 9.21 9.44
CA GLU A 52 16.09 9.74 9.37
C GLU A 52 15.07 8.66 8.98
N ASP A 53 15.42 7.78 8.02
CA ASP A 53 14.56 6.66 7.62
C ASP A 53 14.36 5.67 8.77
N ASP A 54 15.41 5.40 9.57
CA ASP A 54 15.33 4.59 10.79
C ASP A 54 14.41 5.24 11.84
N GLY A 55 14.46 6.57 11.97
CA GLY A 55 13.52 7.34 12.78
C GLY A 55 12.07 7.24 12.30
N LYS A 56 11.83 7.24 10.98
CA LYS A 56 10.50 7.02 10.39
C LYS A 56 10.01 5.59 10.65
N LEU A 57 10.88 4.60 10.51
CA LEU A 57 10.58 3.20 10.86
C LEU A 57 10.18 3.07 12.35
N LEU A 58 10.95 3.69 13.24
CA LEU A 58 10.62 3.69 14.67
C LEU A 58 9.25 4.34 14.96
N ARG A 59 8.87 5.37 14.20
CA ARG A 59 7.54 6.00 14.31
C ARG A 59 6.42 5.03 13.95
N VAL A 60 6.58 4.24 12.88
CA VAL A 60 5.61 3.19 12.50
C VAL A 60 5.50 2.14 13.60
N LEU A 61 6.63 1.69 14.17
CA LEU A 61 6.62 0.72 15.27
C LEU A 61 5.94 1.26 16.54
N LYS A 62 6.17 2.55 16.89
CA LYS A 62 5.48 3.21 18.00
C LYS A 62 3.97 3.32 17.76
N TYR A 63 3.57 3.65 16.54
CA TYR A 63 2.16 3.69 16.15
C TYR A 63 1.49 2.32 16.32
N LEU A 64 2.11 1.26 15.81
CA LEU A 64 1.60 -0.12 15.98
C LEU A 64 1.48 -0.52 17.45
N ARG A 65 2.48 -0.17 18.28
CA ARG A 65 2.44 -0.41 19.73
C ARG A 65 1.29 0.34 20.41
N GLY A 66 0.99 1.55 19.96
CA GLY A 66 -0.11 2.37 20.48
C GLY A 66 -1.50 1.99 19.97
N THR A 67 -1.57 1.11 18.97
CA THR A 67 -2.82 0.72 18.31
C THR A 67 -2.92 -0.80 18.10
N PRO A 68 -2.75 -1.63 19.15
CA PRO A 68 -2.72 -3.08 19.01
C PRO A 68 -4.08 -3.66 18.59
N ASP A 69 -5.17 -2.98 18.93
CA ASP A 69 -6.54 -3.47 18.71
C ASP A 69 -7.12 -3.08 17.33
N ILE A 70 -6.37 -2.31 16.53
CA ILE A 70 -6.78 -2.02 15.15
C ILE A 70 -6.50 -3.25 14.29
N GLY A 71 -7.56 -3.88 13.81
CA GLY A 71 -7.52 -5.07 12.97
C GLY A 71 -8.35 -4.92 11.71
N LEU A 72 -8.28 -5.93 10.85
CA LEU A 72 -9.13 -6.05 9.68
C LEU A 72 -10.49 -6.61 10.09
N VAL A 73 -11.57 -5.88 9.78
CA VAL A 73 -12.93 -6.35 9.98
C VAL A 73 -13.37 -7.10 8.74
N LEU A 74 -13.64 -8.40 8.87
CA LEU A 74 -14.22 -9.23 7.83
C LEU A 74 -15.71 -9.42 8.13
N ASP A 75 -16.57 -8.74 7.38
CA ASP A 75 -18.02 -8.80 7.53
C ASP A 75 -18.69 -9.00 6.17
N GLY A 76 -19.27 -10.18 5.98
CA GLY A 76 -19.97 -10.56 4.75
C GLY A 76 -21.49 -10.40 4.80
N ARG A 77 -22.06 -9.83 5.88
CA ARG A 77 -23.53 -9.68 6.05
C ARG A 77 -24.17 -8.74 5.05
N GLU A 78 -23.44 -7.79 4.50
CA GLU A 78 -23.95 -6.81 3.52
C GLU A 78 -23.97 -7.35 2.07
N GLY A 79 -23.74 -8.67 1.90
CA GLY A 79 -23.69 -9.30 0.59
C GLY A 79 -22.35 -9.18 -0.11
N ILE A 80 -22.28 -9.67 -1.36
CA ILE A 80 -21.05 -9.76 -2.14
C ILE A 80 -21.06 -8.64 -3.19
N ALA A 81 -20.82 -7.40 -2.75
CA ALA A 81 -20.51 -6.28 -3.63
C ALA A 81 -19.00 -6.05 -3.64
N LEU A 82 -18.40 -6.05 -4.81
CA LEU A 82 -16.98 -5.74 -4.99
C LEU A 82 -16.86 -4.23 -5.29
N GLU A 83 -16.23 -3.51 -4.38
CA GLU A 83 -16.01 -2.06 -4.47
C GLU A 83 -14.50 -1.81 -4.56
N VAL A 84 -14.12 -0.84 -5.39
CA VAL A 84 -12.74 -0.46 -5.63
C VAL A 84 -12.59 1.02 -5.39
N PHE A 85 -11.57 1.39 -4.65
CA PHE A 85 -11.14 2.76 -4.44
C PHE A 85 -9.71 2.85 -4.95
N ALA A 86 -9.47 3.72 -5.91
CA ALA A 86 -8.14 3.99 -6.43
C ALA A 86 -7.92 5.51 -6.42
N ASP A 87 -6.70 5.89 -6.08
CA ASP A 87 -6.29 7.28 -5.98
C ASP A 87 -4.80 7.39 -6.34
N ALA A 88 -4.36 8.53 -6.83
CA ALA A 88 -2.96 8.75 -7.14
C ALA A 88 -2.48 10.14 -6.74
N SER A 89 -1.25 10.20 -6.25
CA SER A 89 -0.57 11.46 -5.98
C SER A 89 0.43 11.76 -7.08
N HIS A 90 0.31 12.94 -7.72
CA HIS A 90 1.17 13.36 -8.82
C HIS A 90 2.56 13.79 -8.33
N ALA A 91 3.63 13.33 -9.01
CA ALA A 91 5.00 13.80 -8.86
C ALA A 91 5.53 13.90 -7.40
N VAL A 92 5.16 12.95 -6.54
CA VAL A 92 5.51 12.98 -5.10
C VAL A 92 6.87 12.37 -4.77
N HIS A 93 7.50 11.72 -5.74
CA HIS A 93 8.84 11.14 -5.59
C HIS A 93 9.92 12.03 -6.21
N ASP A 94 11.17 11.89 -5.77
CA ASP A 94 12.31 12.71 -6.23
C ASP A 94 12.55 12.62 -7.74
N ASP A 95 12.14 11.52 -8.37
CA ASP A 95 12.18 11.32 -9.82
C ASP A 95 10.88 11.74 -10.53
N ALA A 96 10.10 12.62 -9.90
CA ALA A 96 8.83 13.15 -10.39
C ALA A 96 7.77 12.08 -10.73
N LYS A 97 7.91 10.87 -10.24
CA LYS A 97 6.90 9.82 -10.39
C LYS A 97 5.78 9.98 -9.37
N GLY A 98 4.58 9.59 -9.76
CA GLY A 98 3.43 9.52 -8.88
C GLY A 98 3.47 8.31 -7.94
N HIS A 99 2.48 8.27 -7.06
CA HIS A 99 2.27 7.15 -6.13
C HIS A 99 0.82 6.70 -6.20
N ASN A 100 0.61 5.41 -6.44
CA ASN A 100 -0.70 4.80 -6.51
C ASN A 100 -1.14 4.28 -5.16
N GLY A 101 -2.39 4.53 -4.81
CA GLY A 101 -3.10 3.91 -3.71
C GLY A 101 -4.34 3.19 -4.21
N ALA A 102 -4.57 1.95 -3.78
CA ALA A 102 -5.79 1.25 -4.14
C ALA A 102 -6.25 0.29 -3.05
N ILE A 103 -7.57 0.19 -2.90
CA ILE A 103 -8.23 -0.74 -1.98
C ILE A 103 -9.39 -1.40 -2.71
N ALA A 104 -9.50 -2.74 -2.61
CA ALA A 104 -10.67 -3.48 -3.02
C ALA A 104 -11.36 -4.06 -1.79
N ARG A 105 -12.69 -3.93 -1.72
CA ARG A 105 -13.53 -4.36 -0.60
C ARG A 105 -14.62 -5.32 -1.07
N ILE A 106 -15.01 -6.23 -0.17
CA ILE A 106 -16.22 -7.04 -0.29
C ILE A 106 -17.04 -6.77 0.97
N GLY A 107 -18.16 -6.06 0.82
CA GLY A 107 -18.89 -5.50 1.96
C GLY A 107 -17.98 -4.60 2.80
N LYS A 108 -17.86 -4.86 4.11
CA LYS A 108 -16.95 -4.10 5.00
C LYS A 108 -15.52 -4.61 5.00
N ALA A 109 -15.24 -5.73 4.32
CA ALA A 109 -13.94 -6.37 4.35
C ALA A 109 -13.03 -5.83 3.25
N SER A 110 -11.91 -5.23 3.59
CA SER A 110 -10.84 -4.95 2.64
C SER A 110 -10.10 -6.24 2.32
N VAL A 111 -10.21 -6.70 1.06
CA VAL A 111 -9.61 -7.96 0.61
C VAL A 111 -8.30 -7.76 -0.13
N TYR A 112 -8.04 -6.55 -0.56
CA TYR A 112 -6.81 -6.15 -1.21
C TYR A 112 -6.49 -4.69 -0.91
N ALA A 113 -5.22 -4.39 -0.69
CA ALA A 113 -4.72 -3.02 -0.64
C ALA A 113 -3.33 -2.94 -1.27
N SER A 114 -3.07 -1.85 -1.95
CA SER A 114 -1.75 -1.52 -2.50
C SER A 114 -1.41 -0.06 -2.26
N SER A 115 -0.13 0.19 -2.12
CA SER A 115 0.46 1.52 -2.10
C SER A 115 1.82 1.36 -2.80
N THR A 116 1.94 1.93 -4.01
CA THR A 116 3.08 1.65 -4.89
C THR A 116 3.53 2.91 -5.61
N LYS A 117 4.85 3.08 -5.72
CA LYS A 117 5.42 4.09 -6.58
C LYS A 117 5.16 3.74 -8.04
N GLN A 118 4.72 4.69 -8.84
CA GLN A 118 4.50 4.49 -10.26
C GLN A 118 5.79 4.14 -11.00
N LYS A 119 5.67 3.27 -12.01
CA LYS A 119 6.82 2.86 -12.84
C LYS A 119 7.18 3.89 -13.89
N VAL A 120 6.18 4.62 -14.36
CA VAL A 120 6.30 5.66 -15.40
C VAL A 120 6.07 7.03 -14.79
N MET A 121 6.63 8.05 -15.42
CA MET A 121 6.37 9.44 -15.11
C MET A 121 5.18 9.91 -15.94
N SER A 122 4.16 10.43 -15.28
CA SER A 122 2.96 10.96 -15.92
C SER A 122 3.09 12.46 -16.15
N ARG A 123 2.38 12.97 -17.16
CA ARG A 123 2.37 14.39 -17.51
C ARG A 123 1.31 15.20 -16.76
N SER A 124 0.37 14.51 -16.12
CA SER A 124 -0.73 15.15 -15.40
C SER A 124 -1.26 14.25 -14.28
N SER A 125 -1.94 14.84 -13.31
CA SER A 125 -2.64 14.09 -12.26
C SER A 125 -3.71 13.14 -12.82
N PHE A 126 -4.34 13.50 -13.93
CA PHE A 126 -5.32 12.64 -14.59
C PHE A 126 -4.69 11.35 -15.14
N GLU A 127 -3.48 11.42 -15.72
CA GLU A 127 -2.74 10.22 -16.14
C GLU A 127 -2.36 9.34 -14.94
N ASP A 128 -2.01 9.94 -13.80
CA ASP A 128 -1.72 9.21 -12.57
C ASP A 128 -2.94 8.45 -12.06
N GLU A 129 -4.11 9.06 -12.08
CA GLU A 129 -5.37 8.42 -11.72
C GLU A 129 -5.68 7.22 -12.63
N LEU A 130 -5.53 7.38 -13.94
CA LEU A 130 -5.69 6.30 -14.90
C LEU A 130 -4.69 5.16 -14.66
N ASN A 131 -3.44 5.48 -14.34
CA ASN A 131 -2.42 4.49 -14.01
C ASN A 131 -2.78 3.72 -12.73
N SER A 132 -3.31 4.40 -11.71
CA SER A 132 -3.76 3.77 -10.47
C SER A 132 -4.89 2.77 -10.74
N LEU A 133 -5.89 3.17 -11.51
CA LEU A 133 -6.98 2.28 -11.94
C LEU A 133 -6.46 1.10 -12.76
N HIS A 134 -5.58 1.35 -13.72
CA HIS A 134 -5.00 0.29 -14.56
C HIS A 134 -4.25 -0.77 -13.74
N GLU A 135 -3.54 -0.36 -12.67
CA GLU A 135 -2.81 -1.32 -11.82
C GLU A 135 -3.75 -2.21 -10.99
N ILE A 136 -4.90 -1.70 -10.53
CA ILE A 136 -5.80 -2.50 -9.69
C ILE A 136 -6.78 -3.38 -10.48
N ILE A 137 -7.15 -3.01 -11.69
CA ILE A 137 -8.14 -3.74 -12.51
C ILE A 137 -7.82 -5.24 -12.64
N PRO A 138 -6.60 -5.69 -12.97
CA PRO A 138 -6.30 -7.12 -13.09
C PRO A 138 -6.58 -7.88 -11.79
N GLN A 139 -6.25 -7.31 -10.63
CA GLN A 139 -6.49 -7.91 -9.32
C GLN A 139 -7.98 -8.03 -9.02
N VAL A 140 -8.73 -6.99 -9.30
CA VAL A 140 -10.18 -6.93 -9.08
C VAL A 140 -10.92 -7.90 -10.00
N MET A 141 -10.54 -7.96 -11.27
CA MET A 141 -11.10 -8.91 -12.23
C MET A 141 -10.76 -10.36 -11.87
N GLY A 142 -9.54 -10.62 -11.38
CA GLY A 142 -9.14 -11.91 -10.84
C GLY A 142 -10.00 -12.33 -9.65
N THR A 143 -10.19 -11.43 -8.69
CA THR A 143 -11.06 -11.66 -7.51
C THR A 143 -12.49 -11.95 -7.94
N ARG A 144 -13.05 -11.16 -8.86
CA ARG A 144 -14.41 -11.39 -9.38
C ARG A 144 -14.55 -12.76 -10.04
N ARG A 145 -13.60 -13.13 -10.91
CA ARG A 145 -13.61 -14.45 -11.57
C ARG A 145 -13.51 -15.59 -10.58
N PHE A 146 -12.65 -15.47 -9.58
CA PHE A 146 -12.52 -16.44 -8.50
C PHE A 146 -13.85 -16.64 -7.78
N MET A 147 -14.51 -15.56 -7.38
CA MET A 147 -15.78 -15.64 -6.66
C MET A 147 -16.89 -16.26 -7.51
N LEU A 148 -17.00 -15.90 -8.79
CA LEU A 148 -17.95 -16.52 -9.72
C LEU A 148 -17.68 -18.02 -9.87
N ALA A 149 -16.42 -18.45 -9.95
CA ALA A 149 -16.04 -19.86 -10.02
C ALA A 149 -16.39 -20.65 -8.73
N GLN A 150 -16.48 -19.96 -7.58
CA GLN A 150 -16.94 -20.53 -6.31
C GLN A 150 -18.48 -20.56 -6.19
N GLY A 151 -19.22 -20.12 -7.23
CA GLY A 151 -20.68 -20.10 -7.22
C GLY A 151 -21.33 -18.87 -6.60
N TYR A 152 -20.55 -17.85 -6.25
CA TYR A 152 -21.10 -16.59 -5.72
C TYR A 152 -21.63 -15.71 -6.86
N SER A 153 -22.78 -15.08 -6.64
CA SER A 153 -23.30 -14.04 -7.53
C SER A 153 -22.59 -12.72 -7.20
N VAL A 154 -21.77 -12.25 -8.12
CA VAL A 154 -21.06 -10.96 -7.99
C VAL A 154 -21.58 -10.00 -9.03
N GLY A 155 -22.21 -8.91 -8.59
CA GLY A 155 -22.75 -7.86 -9.45
C GLY A 155 -21.69 -7.05 -10.18
N ALA A 156 -22.07 -5.87 -10.65
CA ALA A 156 -21.15 -4.91 -11.24
C ALA A 156 -20.13 -4.45 -10.18
N ILE A 157 -18.89 -4.23 -10.62
CA ILE A 157 -17.86 -3.64 -9.78
C ILE A 157 -18.14 -2.15 -9.68
N LYS A 158 -18.16 -1.62 -8.46
CA LYS A 158 -18.22 -0.17 -8.22
C LYS A 158 -16.80 0.37 -8.12
N VAL A 159 -16.51 1.42 -8.85
CA VAL A 159 -15.24 2.15 -8.86
C VAL A 159 -15.48 3.56 -8.41
#